data_66b7f14967c7a29e5d13ef138f62703d
#
_entry.id   66b7f14967c7a29e5d13ef138f62703d
#
_cell.length_a   1.000
_cell.length_b   1.000
_cell.length_c   1.000
_cell.angle_alpha   90.00
_cell.angle_beta   90.00
_cell.angle_gamma   90.00
#
_symmetry.space_group_name_H-M   'P 1'
#
loop_
_entity.id
_entity.type
_entity.pdbx_description
1 polymer ?
#
loop_
_entity_poly.entity_id
_entity_poly.type
_entity_poly.pdbx_seq_one_letter_code
_entity_poly.pdbx_strand_id
1 'polypeptide(L)'
;MRYGVLRRGVAGVAGALLLGVGLAWGQAGAGANPTTSPGDSGAAPALAGGEKRHLYGGQFDPRAPEATPAAVRPEWAKLIGEYEADQEKFYVLEDEGKLMFLMGKDDFETFEPKGADVFELPGSEPQASQTVTFQRDAAGQVTGVAMGGEIYKRKPFDGPNDFFHITPLKPVEVLRKEALADRPPAETGSFRKPDLVQLNVLDPTIKLDIRYATSRNFLSSPMYTEARAYMQRPATEAVVRVSRKLHALGYGLIIHDSYRPWYVTKMFWDGTPVADHGFVANPGKGSKHNRGCAVDLSLYSLKTGEEIRMTGGYDEMSERSYPFYPGGTARERWHRDLLRHAMEAEGFTVNESEWWHFDYKDWAQYPILNLTFEEMEKTGNRE
;
A
#
# COMPACT_ATOMS: atom_id res chain seq x y z
N MET A 1 4.47 37.88 30.24
CA MET A 1 4.33 38.57 28.96
C MET A 1 3.79 37.56 27.96
N ARG A 2 2.58 37.78 27.46
CA ARG A 2 1.90 36.87 26.54
C ARG A 2 2.34 37.23 25.14
N TYR A 3 2.91 36.28 24.39
CA TYR A 3 3.10 36.43 22.95
C TYR A 3 1.93 35.76 22.25
N GLY A 4 1.19 36.56 21.52
CA GLY A 4 0.02 36.15 20.77
C GLY A 4 0.41 35.57 19.41
N VAL A 5 -0.20 34.43 19.11
CA VAL A 5 -0.16 33.78 17.80
C VAL A 5 -1.00 34.63 16.82
N LEU A 6 -0.42 35.10 15.76
CA LEU A 6 -1.10 35.77 14.65
C LEU A 6 -1.84 34.74 13.79
N ARG A 7 -3.15 34.63 13.99
CA ARG A 7 -4.04 34.00 13.02
C ARG A 7 -4.22 34.92 11.81
N ARG A 8 -3.77 34.54 10.64
CA ARG A 8 -4.18 35.17 9.38
C ARG A 8 -5.51 34.56 8.93
N GLY A 9 -6.58 35.36 9.12
CA GLY A 9 -7.89 35.11 8.55
C GLY A 9 -7.89 35.34 7.04
N VAL A 10 -8.44 34.43 6.29
CA VAL A 10 -8.77 34.63 4.87
C VAL A 10 -10.15 35.21 4.80
N ALA A 11 -10.22 36.48 4.33
CA ALA A 11 -11.47 37.17 4.04
C ALA A 11 -12.02 36.64 2.70
N GLY A 12 -13.28 36.20 2.73
CA GLY A 12 -14.03 35.86 1.54
C GLY A 12 -14.46 37.17 0.79
N VAL A 13 -14.38 37.10 -0.52
CA VAL A 13 -15.08 38.04 -1.41
C VAL A 13 -16.04 37.22 -2.26
N ALA A 14 -17.32 37.43 -2.01
CA ALA A 14 -18.41 37.05 -2.89
C ALA A 14 -18.54 38.07 -4.02
N GLY A 15 -18.68 37.64 -5.25
CA GLY A 15 -19.02 38.44 -6.39
C GLY A 15 -19.82 37.63 -7.40
N ALA A 16 -21.11 37.88 -7.43
CA ALA A 16 -22.04 37.38 -8.43
C ALA A 16 -22.10 38.32 -9.64
N LEU A 17 -22.47 37.81 -10.80
CA LEU A 17 -23.38 38.29 -11.85
C LEU A 17 -22.99 37.71 -13.21
N LEU A 18 -23.81 36.85 -13.81
CA LEU A 18 -25.01 37.02 -14.65
C LEU A 18 -24.76 37.24 -16.15
N LEU A 19 -25.42 36.41 -16.96
CA LEU A 19 -25.95 36.56 -18.31
C LEU A 19 -24.93 36.59 -19.47
N GLY A 20 -25.13 35.87 -20.53
CA GLY A 20 -26.28 35.41 -21.27
C GLY A 20 -25.92 34.79 -22.62
N VAL A 21 -26.82 33.94 -23.05
CA VAL A 21 -27.36 33.78 -24.43
C VAL A 21 -26.36 33.60 -25.61
N GLY A 22 -26.38 32.45 -26.25
CA GLY A 22 -27.12 32.17 -27.41
C GLY A 22 -26.48 31.28 -28.47
N LEU A 23 -27.17 30.22 -28.90
CA LEU A 23 -27.34 29.72 -30.28
C LEU A 23 -26.07 29.34 -31.09
N ALA A 24 -25.91 28.27 -31.71
CA ALA A 24 -26.63 27.12 -32.28
C ALA A 24 -25.79 26.50 -33.40
N TRP A 25 -25.97 25.19 -33.63
CA TRP A 25 -25.79 24.42 -34.86
C TRP A 25 -24.40 24.06 -35.38
N GLY A 26 -24.23 22.74 -35.52
CA GLY A 26 -23.25 22.09 -36.38
C GLY A 26 -23.12 20.59 -36.08
N GLN A 27 -23.92 19.75 -36.73
CA GLN A 27 -23.76 18.29 -36.75
C GLN A 27 -22.53 17.90 -37.54
N ALA A 28 -21.79 16.90 -37.10
CA ALA A 28 -21.51 15.62 -37.80
C ALA A 28 -20.26 14.93 -37.26
N GLY A 29 -20.33 13.63 -37.11
CA GLY A 29 -19.14 12.76 -37.08
C GLY A 29 -19.09 11.79 -35.89
N ALA A 30 -19.63 10.59 -36.11
CA ALA A 30 -19.52 9.44 -35.21
C ALA A 30 -18.07 9.00 -35.06
N GLY A 31 -17.63 8.91 -33.82
CA GLY A 31 -16.41 8.24 -33.40
C GLY A 31 -16.61 7.76 -31.95
N ALA A 32 -16.98 6.50 -31.80
CA ALA A 32 -17.16 5.91 -30.49
C ALA A 32 -15.82 5.78 -29.77
N ASN A 33 -15.58 6.63 -28.79
CA ASN A 33 -14.59 6.39 -27.75
C ASN A 33 -15.26 5.59 -26.63
N PRO A 34 -14.65 4.51 -26.12
CA PRO A 34 -15.15 3.84 -24.96
C PRO A 34 -14.97 4.77 -23.76
N THR A 35 -16.10 5.16 -23.17
CA THR A 35 -16.16 5.89 -21.90
C THR A 35 -15.54 5.03 -20.81
N THR A 36 -14.34 5.41 -20.36
CA THR A 36 -13.81 5.00 -19.07
C THR A 36 -14.65 5.67 -18.01
N SER A 37 -15.54 4.93 -17.37
CA SER A 37 -16.15 5.34 -16.11
C SER A 37 -15.04 5.44 -15.06
N PRO A 38 -14.94 6.56 -14.31
CA PRO A 38 -14.07 6.60 -13.16
C PRO A 38 -14.58 5.57 -12.15
N GLY A 39 -13.76 4.60 -11.82
CA GLY A 39 -14.01 3.71 -10.70
C GLY A 39 -14.02 4.58 -9.43
N ASP A 40 -15.17 4.62 -8.79
CA ASP A 40 -15.32 5.18 -7.45
C ASP A 40 -14.73 4.17 -6.44
N SER A 41 -13.41 4.10 -6.40
CA SER A 41 -12.69 3.74 -5.19
C SER A 41 -12.81 4.98 -4.33
N GLY A 42 -13.27 4.86 -3.09
CA GLY A 42 -13.17 5.93 -2.10
C GLY A 42 -11.70 6.33 -2.05
N ALA A 43 -11.33 7.31 -2.88
CA ALA A 43 -9.96 7.70 -3.04
C ALA A 43 -9.53 8.31 -1.71
N ALA A 44 -8.57 7.67 -1.08
CA ALA A 44 -7.64 8.41 -0.23
C ALA A 44 -7.25 9.68 -0.98
N PRO A 45 -7.15 10.85 -0.30
CA PRO A 45 -6.88 12.10 -0.99
C PRO A 45 -5.64 11.92 -1.86
N ALA A 46 -5.86 11.91 -3.17
CA ALA A 46 -4.78 11.82 -4.13
C ALA A 46 -3.78 12.92 -3.76
N LEU A 47 -2.54 12.53 -3.48
CA LEU A 47 -1.44 13.47 -3.42
C LEU A 47 -1.41 14.13 -4.80
N ALA A 48 -2.04 15.32 -4.89
CA ALA A 48 -2.32 15.98 -6.15
C ALA A 48 -1.01 16.17 -6.92
N GLY A 49 -1.00 15.79 -8.18
CA GLY A 49 0.12 15.72 -9.09
C GLY A 49 1.09 16.88 -9.05
N GLY A 50 2.06 16.80 -8.12
CA GLY A 50 3.34 17.46 -8.18
C GLY A 50 4.34 16.41 -8.65
N GLU A 51 5.36 16.81 -9.39
CA GLU A 51 6.44 15.96 -9.84
C GLU A 51 6.84 14.99 -8.72
N LYS A 52 6.70 13.69 -9.01
CA LYS A 52 7.06 12.61 -8.09
C LYS A 52 8.56 12.72 -7.82
N ARG A 53 8.95 13.49 -6.81
CA ARG A 53 10.33 13.46 -6.31
C ARG A 53 10.53 12.07 -5.75
N HIS A 54 11.25 11.26 -6.49
CA HIS A 54 11.89 10.12 -5.88
C HIS A 54 12.81 10.68 -4.81
N LEU A 55 12.63 10.29 -3.55
CA LEU A 55 13.53 10.64 -2.45
C LEU A 55 14.99 10.22 -2.71
N TYR A 56 15.26 9.57 -3.81
CA TYR A 56 16.57 9.09 -4.23
C TYR A 56 17.28 9.98 -5.26
N GLY A 57 16.80 11.17 -5.58
CA GLY A 57 17.53 12.14 -6.42
C GLY A 57 18.03 11.65 -7.79
N GLY A 58 17.73 10.43 -8.22
CA GLY A 58 18.23 9.81 -9.43
C GLY A 58 17.25 8.86 -10.10
N GLN A 59 17.57 8.43 -11.33
CA GLN A 59 16.83 7.36 -12.01
C GLN A 59 17.06 6.05 -11.25
N PHE A 60 15.97 5.39 -10.84
CA PHE A 60 16.03 4.08 -10.22
C PHE A 60 16.58 3.06 -11.23
N ASP A 61 17.78 2.53 -10.99
CA ASP A 61 18.35 1.41 -11.75
C ASP A 61 18.48 0.18 -10.83
N PRO A 62 17.55 -0.79 -10.92
CA PRO A 62 17.58 -1.99 -10.10
C PRO A 62 18.77 -2.91 -10.41
N ARG A 63 19.50 -2.68 -11.51
CA ARG A 63 20.63 -3.50 -11.93
C ARG A 63 21.93 -3.09 -11.26
N ALA A 64 21.98 -1.97 -10.55
CA ALA A 64 23.16 -1.50 -9.84
C ALA A 64 23.12 -2.01 -8.38
N PRO A 65 23.83 -3.09 -8.01
CA PRO A 65 23.90 -3.59 -6.63
C PRO A 65 24.39 -2.53 -5.63
N GLU A 66 25.24 -1.64 -6.11
CA GLU A 66 25.79 -0.51 -5.35
C GLU A 66 24.73 0.56 -5.04
N ALA A 67 23.60 0.52 -5.73
CA ALA A 67 22.50 1.47 -5.50
C ALA A 67 21.65 1.11 -4.27
N THR A 68 21.79 -0.09 -3.68
CA THR A 68 21.04 -0.45 -2.46
C THR A 68 21.47 0.45 -1.30
N PRO A 69 20.59 1.27 -0.72
CA PRO A 69 20.93 2.16 0.37
C PRO A 69 21.51 1.41 1.57
N ALA A 70 22.44 2.06 2.28
CA ALA A 70 23.01 1.49 3.50
C ALA A 70 21.92 1.22 4.55
N ALA A 71 22.17 0.30 5.48
CA ALA A 71 21.28 0.12 6.60
C ALA A 71 21.28 1.38 7.47
N VAL A 72 20.10 1.77 7.94
CA VAL A 72 19.97 2.87 8.90
C VAL A 72 20.72 2.54 10.19
N ARG A 73 21.25 3.54 10.85
CA ARG A 73 21.89 3.40 12.18
C ARG A 73 20.87 2.85 13.18
N PRO A 74 21.21 1.82 13.98
CA PRO A 74 20.26 1.19 14.91
C PRO A 74 19.59 2.17 15.89
N GLU A 75 20.32 3.20 16.34
CA GLU A 75 19.81 4.26 17.22
C GLU A 75 18.73 5.11 16.54
N TRP A 76 18.82 5.34 15.24
CA TRP A 76 17.86 6.11 14.46
C TRP A 76 16.62 5.29 14.06
N ALA A 77 16.79 3.99 13.84
CA ALA A 77 15.68 3.11 13.48
C ALA A 77 14.51 3.20 14.47
N LYS A 78 14.80 3.47 15.75
CA LYS A 78 13.79 3.63 16.79
C LYS A 78 13.07 4.98 16.75
N LEU A 79 13.68 5.99 16.14
CA LEU A 79 13.15 7.34 16.04
C LEU A 79 12.25 7.52 14.80
N ILE A 80 12.48 6.72 13.77
CA ILE A 80 11.72 6.78 12.51
C ILE A 80 10.27 6.41 12.77
N GLY A 81 9.34 7.23 12.23
CA GLY A 81 7.91 7.02 12.39
C GLY A 81 7.09 8.26 12.07
N GLU A 82 5.80 8.17 12.33
CA GLU A 82 4.83 9.26 12.22
C GLU A 82 4.55 9.82 13.61
N TYR A 83 4.45 11.15 13.68
CA TYR A 83 4.20 11.89 14.92
C TYR A 83 3.08 12.90 14.68
N GLU A 84 2.10 12.95 15.57
CA GLU A 84 0.91 13.78 15.41
C GLU A 84 0.50 14.49 16.70
N ALA A 85 0.06 15.74 16.58
CA ALA A 85 -0.60 16.52 17.62
C ALA A 85 -1.76 17.30 16.99
N ASP A 86 -2.96 17.13 17.54
CA ASP A 86 -4.20 17.73 16.98
C ASP A 86 -4.38 17.41 15.48
N GLN A 87 -4.21 18.41 14.60
CA GLN A 87 -4.33 18.26 13.16
C GLN A 87 -2.98 18.34 12.43
N GLU A 88 -1.89 18.47 13.18
CA GLU A 88 -0.55 18.53 12.63
C GLU A 88 0.11 17.14 12.67
N LYS A 89 0.73 16.76 11.58
CA LYS A 89 1.47 15.51 11.43
C LYS A 89 2.79 15.77 10.74
N PHE A 90 3.83 15.08 11.20
CA PHE A 90 5.11 15.03 10.50
C PHE A 90 5.70 13.61 10.53
N TYR A 91 6.67 13.40 9.67
CA TYR A 91 7.40 12.15 9.57
C TYR A 91 8.84 12.36 10.01
N VAL A 92 9.36 11.41 10.78
CA VAL A 92 10.79 11.21 10.94
C VAL A 92 11.18 10.06 10.06
N LEU A 93 12.11 10.29 9.14
CA LEU A 93 12.55 9.30 8.15
C LEU A 93 14.08 9.31 8.03
N GLU A 94 14.64 8.32 7.38
CA GLU A 94 16.07 8.34 7.03
C GLU A 94 16.23 8.42 5.51
N ASP A 95 17.12 9.29 5.05
CA ASP A 95 17.51 9.38 3.65
C ASP A 95 18.98 9.74 3.52
N GLU A 96 19.68 9.07 2.59
CA GLU A 96 21.13 9.24 2.34
C GLU A 96 22.00 9.20 3.62
N GLY A 97 21.61 8.36 4.59
CA GLY A 97 22.33 8.24 5.86
C GLY A 97 22.14 9.42 6.81
N LYS A 98 21.09 10.24 6.61
CA LYS A 98 20.69 11.34 7.48
C LYS A 98 19.30 11.08 8.06
N LEU A 99 19.10 11.47 9.31
CA LEU A 99 17.77 11.53 9.90
C LEU A 99 17.10 12.83 9.44
N MET A 100 15.90 12.71 8.92
CA MET A 100 15.19 13.83 8.30
C MET A 100 13.80 14.01 8.91
N PHE A 101 13.37 15.25 8.93
CA PHE A 101 12.03 15.69 9.26
C PHE A 101 11.28 16.03 7.97
N LEU A 102 10.03 15.62 7.87
CA LEU A 102 9.15 15.98 6.77
C LEU A 102 7.79 16.44 7.32
N MET A 103 7.44 17.69 7.06
CA MET A 103 6.10 18.22 7.30
C MET A 103 5.50 18.68 5.96
N GLY A 104 4.24 18.28 5.71
CA GLY A 104 3.61 18.58 4.42
C GLY A 104 4.13 17.70 3.28
N LYS A 105 4.25 18.27 2.07
CA LYS A 105 4.59 17.51 0.87
C LYS A 105 6.08 17.49 0.53
N ASP A 106 6.77 18.61 0.77
CA ASP A 106 8.13 18.84 0.25
C ASP A 106 9.02 19.57 1.27
N ASP A 107 8.58 19.74 2.50
CA ASP A 107 9.32 20.47 3.52
C ASP A 107 10.23 19.52 4.30
N PHE A 108 11.36 19.20 3.68
CA PHE A 108 12.37 18.30 4.24
C PHE A 108 13.46 19.09 4.95
N GLU A 109 13.66 18.79 6.23
CA GLU A 109 14.77 19.31 7.01
C GLU A 109 15.64 18.17 7.55
N THR A 110 16.95 18.42 7.69
CA THR A 110 17.86 17.44 8.29
C THR A 110 17.98 17.68 9.79
N PHE A 111 17.80 16.66 10.60
CA PHE A 111 18.05 16.70 12.03
C PHE A 111 19.55 16.81 12.33
N GLU A 112 19.94 17.81 13.09
CA GLU A 112 21.29 17.91 13.66
C GLU A 112 21.33 17.29 15.06
N PRO A 113 22.09 16.21 15.30
CA PRO A 113 22.15 15.58 16.62
C PRO A 113 22.85 16.47 17.64
N LYS A 114 22.23 16.69 18.79
CA LYS A 114 22.78 17.40 19.95
C LYS A 114 22.92 16.47 21.18
N GLY A 115 22.36 15.27 21.09
CA GLY A 115 22.43 14.23 22.12
C GLY A 115 21.74 12.96 21.65
N ALA A 116 21.58 11.96 22.51
CA ALA A 116 20.98 10.67 22.12
C ALA A 116 19.53 10.80 21.61
N ASP A 117 18.73 11.64 22.26
CA ASP A 117 17.30 11.87 21.93
C ASP A 117 17.02 13.35 21.66
N VAL A 118 18.08 14.19 21.54
CA VAL A 118 17.96 15.65 21.35
C VAL A 118 18.56 16.02 20.02
N PHE A 119 17.78 16.71 19.21
CA PHE A 119 18.16 17.18 17.89
C PHE A 119 17.80 18.66 17.72
N GLU A 120 18.38 19.28 16.73
CA GLU A 120 18.02 20.61 16.26
C GLU A 120 17.54 20.52 14.83
N LEU A 121 16.41 21.18 14.53
CA LEU A 121 16.00 21.50 13.16
C LEU A 121 16.52 22.93 12.88
N PRO A 122 17.39 23.10 11.89
CA PRO A 122 18.07 24.38 11.66
C PRO A 122 17.12 25.55 11.38
N GLY A 123 15.91 25.27 10.85
CA GLY A 123 14.98 26.28 10.40
C GLY A 123 15.46 26.99 9.15
N SER A 124 14.56 27.34 8.25
CA SER A 124 14.83 28.19 7.10
C SER A 124 14.55 29.65 7.49
N GLU A 125 15.43 30.59 7.10
CA GLU A 125 15.18 32.02 7.28
C GLU A 125 13.77 32.42 6.79
N PRO A 126 12.93 33.13 7.59
CA PRO A 126 13.24 33.80 8.87
C PRO A 126 12.89 32.99 10.13
N GLN A 127 12.69 31.67 10.04
CA GLN A 127 12.31 30.82 11.18
C GLN A 127 13.55 30.42 11.99
N ALA A 128 13.46 30.59 13.31
CA ALA A 128 14.52 30.19 14.22
C ALA A 128 14.65 28.67 14.28
N SER A 129 15.87 28.15 14.51
CA SER A 129 16.09 26.75 14.80
C SER A 129 15.22 26.27 15.98
N GLN A 130 14.77 25.02 15.90
CA GLN A 130 13.93 24.40 16.92
C GLN A 130 14.62 23.20 17.53
N THR A 131 14.60 23.13 18.86
CA THR A 131 15.03 21.93 19.58
C THR A 131 13.92 20.88 19.53
N VAL A 132 14.30 19.69 19.15
CA VAL A 132 13.42 18.50 19.05
C VAL A 132 13.91 17.44 20.04
N THR A 133 13.04 16.98 20.93
CA THR A 133 13.39 15.99 21.96
C THR A 133 12.47 14.79 21.85
N PHE A 134 13.04 13.62 21.57
CA PHE A 134 12.29 12.35 21.56
C PHE A 134 12.01 11.90 22.99
N GLN A 135 10.76 11.54 23.25
CA GLN A 135 10.28 11.05 24.55
C GLN A 135 10.24 9.52 24.53
N ARG A 136 10.60 8.92 25.67
CA ARG A 136 10.57 7.46 25.84
C ARG A 136 9.75 7.07 27.04
N ASP A 137 9.16 5.88 26.98
CA ASP A 137 8.55 5.21 28.13
C ASP A 137 9.61 4.51 29.02
N ALA A 138 9.13 3.86 30.08
CA ALA A 138 9.99 3.10 31.00
C ALA A 138 10.70 1.89 30.36
N ALA A 139 10.19 1.38 29.22
CA ALA A 139 10.80 0.33 28.42
C ALA A 139 11.80 0.85 27.39
N GLY A 140 12.00 2.19 27.32
CA GLY A 140 12.88 2.84 26.37
C GLY A 140 12.32 2.96 24.96
N GLN A 141 11.02 2.70 24.77
CA GLN A 141 10.35 2.89 23.48
C GLN A 141 10.02 4.36 23.26
N VAL A 142 10.20 4.84 22.04
CA VAL A 142 9.85 6.21 21.66
C VAL A 142 8.33 6.35 21.60
N THR A 143 7.79 7.27 22.41
CA THR A 143 6.34 7.51 22.53
C THR A 143 5.90 8.83 21.92
N GLY A 144 6.84 9.75 21.67
CA GLY A 144 6.52 11.05 21.11
C GLY A 144 7.74 11.94 20.90
N VAL A 145 7.47 13.16 20.47
CA VAL A 145 8.45 14.22 20.23
C VAL A 145 7.94 15.51 20.84
N ALA A 146 8.77 16.16 21.64
CA ALA A 146 8.53 17.53 22.10
C ALA A 146 9.23 18.51 21.14
N MET A 147 8.47 19.44 20.56
CA MET A 147 8.97 20.45 19.63
C MET A 147 8.06 21.71 19.70
N GLY A 148 8.65 22.90 19.72
CA GLY A 148 7.91 24.15 19.70
C GLY A 148 6.95 24.38 20.88
N GLY A 149 7.11 23.64 21.99
CA GLY A 149 6.20 23.70 23.16
C GLY A 149 5.04 22.70 23.10
N GLU A 150 4.93 21.94 22.00
CA GLU A 150 3.92 20.90 21.80
C GLU A 150 4.54 19.52 21.95
N ILE A 151 3.68 18.51 22.20
CA ILE A 151 4.05 17.10 22.24
C ILE A 151 3.31 16.36 21.15
N TYR A 152 4.06 15.89 20.17
CA TYR A 152 3.57 15.06 19.07
C TYR A 152 3.68 13.59 19.49
N LYS A 153 2.56 12.89 19.54
CA LYS A 153 2.52 11.47 19.89
C LYS A 153 2.95 10.61 18.70
N ARG A 154 3.76 9.61 18.98
CA ARG A 154 4.13 8.63 17.97
C ARG A 154 2.93 7.78 17.58
N LYS A 155 2.63 7.70 16.28
CA LYS A 155 1.63 6.78 15.78
C LYS A 155 2.17 5.35 15.84
N PRO A 156 1.43 4.38 16.40
CA PRO A 156 1.89 2.99 16.46
C PRO A 156 2.21 2.47 15.04
N PHE A 157 3.27 1.68 14.94
CA PHE A 157 3.61 0.93 13.76
C PHE A 157 3.22 -0.53 14.03
N ASP A 158 2.44 -1.12 13.15
CA ASP A 158 1.86 -2.46 13.29
C ASP A 158 1.02 -2.66 14.56
N GLY A 159 0.18 -3.68 14.57
CA GLY A 159 -0.54 -4.10 15.76
C GLY A 159 0.38 -4.79 16.78
N PRO A 160 -0.12 -5.09 17.97
CA PRO A 160 0.68 -5.66 19.06
C PRO A 160 1.29 -7.04 18.79
N ASN A 161 0.98 -7.66 17.64
CA ASN A 161 1.42 -9.01 17.26
C ASN A 161 2.22 -9.03 15.94
N ASP A 162 2.89 -7.97 15.58
CA ASP A 162 3.67 -7.81 14.33
C ASP A 162 2.87 -7.96 13.04
N PHE A 163 1.55 -7.83 13.09
CA PHE A 163 0.70 -7.71 11.92
C PHE A 163 -0.52 -6.82 12.21
N PHE A 164 -0.99 -6.13 11.18
CA PHE A 164 -2.17 -5.28 11.29
C PHE A 164 -3.44 -6.12 11.46
N HIS A 165 -4.35 -5.70 12.34
CA HIS A 165 -5.66 -6.32 12.51
C HIS A 165 -6.71 -5.32 13.01
N ILE A 166 -7.96 -5.59 12.65
CA ILE A 166 -9.13 -4.86 13.10
C ILE A 166 -10.03 -5.78 13.93
N THR A 167 -10.99 -5.19 14.63
CA THR A 167 -12.10 -5.96 15.19
C THR A 167 -13.19 -6.08 14.13
N PRO A 168 -13.49 -7.29 13.62
CA PRO A 168 -14.53 -7.46 12.61
C PRO A 168 -15.89 -6.99 13.12
N LEU A 169 -16.72 -6.40 12.22
CA LEU A 169 -18.08 -5.96 12.55
C LEU A 169 -19.02 -7.12 12.93
N LYS A 170 -18.72 -8.34 12.49
CA LYS A 170 -19.43 -9.59 12.81
C LYS A 170 -18.44 -10.71 13.05
N PRO A 171 -18.80 -11.75 13.81
CA PRO A 171 -17.99 -12.98 13.89
C PRO A 171 -17.71 -13.54 12.49
N VAL A 172 -16.46 -14.01 12.27
CA VAL A 172 -16.00 -14.44 10.94
C VAL A 172 -16.83 -15.61 10.39
N GLU A 173 -17.31 -16.52 11.25
CA GLU A 173 -18.21 -17.62 10.85
C GLU A 173 -19.55 -17.12 10.32
N VAL A 174 -20.07 -16.01 10.88
CA VAL A 174 -21.30 -15.36 10.39
C VAL A 174 -21.05 -14.74 9.03
N LEU A 175 -19.93 -13.99 8.89
CA LEU A 175 -19.49 -13.40 7.61
C LEU A 175 -19.37 -14.47 6.53
N ARG A 176 -18.71 -15.59 6.84
CA ARG A 176 -18.56 -16.73 5.92
C ARG A 176 -19.88 -17.31 5.49
N LYS A 177 -20.77 -17.59 6.45
CA LYS A 177 -22.09 -18.14 6.16
C LYS A 177 -22.93 -17.23 5.26
N GLU A 178 -22.94 -15.93 5.55
CA GLU A 178 -23.65 -14.93 4.75
C GLU A 178 -23.04 -14.82 3.33
N ALA A 179 -21.71 -14.75 3.22
CA ALA A 179 -21.04 -14.61 1.96
C ALA A 179 -21.18 -15.84 1.04
N LEU A 180 -21.17 -17.05 1.60
CA LEU A 180 -21.41 -18.30 0.85
C LEU A 180 -22.87 -18.46 0.40
N ALA A 181 -23.83 -17.83 1.08
CA ALA A 181 -25.23 -17.82 0.67
C ALA A 181 -25.54 -16.79 -0.44
N ASP A 182 -24.62 -15.88 -0.69
CA ASP A 182 -24.75 -14.81 -1.68
C ASP A 182 -24.04 -15.18 -3.00
N ARG A 183 -24.16 -14.33 -4.02
CA ARG A 183 -23.62 -14.56 -5.35
C ARG A 183 -22.84 -13.37 -5.88
N PRO A 184 -21.79 -13.60 -6.70
CA PRO A 184 -21.11 -12.53 -7.41
C PRO A 184 -22.08 -11.68 -8.24
N PRO A 185 -21.75 -10.40 -8.49
CA PRO A 185 -22.52 -9.56 -9.40
C PRO A 185 -22.57 -10.20 -10.78
N ALA A 186 -23.71 -10.06 -11.46
CA ALA A 186 -23.86 -10.49 -12.83
C ALA A 186 -22.96 -9.65 -13.76
N GLU A 187 -22.17 -10.29 -14.57
CA GLU A 187 -21.33 -9.64 -15.56
C GLU A 187 -21.91 -9.80 -16.96
N THR A 188 -21.71 -8.79 -17.79
CA THR A 188 -22.10 -8.79 -19.21
C THR A 188 -20.84 -8.71 -20.07
N GLY A 189 -20.84 -9.38 -21.23
CA GLY A 189 -19.73 -9.38 -22.17
C GLY A 189 -19.16 -10.78 -22.42
N SER A 190 -18.07 -10.81 -23.17
CA SER A 190 -17.34 -12.04 -23.49
C SER A 190 -16.06 -12.09 -22.68
N PHE A 191 -15.84 -13.17 -21.96
CA PHE A 191 -14.66 -13.39 -21.16
C PHE A 191 -13.83 -14.55 -21.71
N ARG A 192 -12.53 -14.50 -21.45
CA ARG A 192 -11.65 -15.66 -21.68
C ARG A 192 -12.02 -16.79 -20.73
N LYS A 193 -11.85 -18.02 -21.16
CA LYS A 193 -11.93 -19.18 -20.29
C LYS A 193 -10.84 -19.07 -19.20
N PRO A 194 -11.16 -19.21 -17.93
CA PRO A 194 -10.16 -19.22 -16.87
C PRO A 194 -9.17 -20.37 -17.04
N ASP A 195 -7.89 -20.09 -16.85
CA ASP A 195 -6.78 -21.05 -16.82
C ASP A 195 -5.89 -20.70 -15.62
N LEU A 196 -6.36 -21.12 -14.42
CA LEU A 196 -5.70 -20.83 -13.15
C LEU A 196 -4.61 -21.87 -12.89
N VAL A 197 -3.38 -21.40 -12.69
CA VAL A 197 -2.21 -22.24 -12.39
C VAL A 197 -1.53 -21.80 -11.11
N GLN A 198 -0.91 -22.72 -10.39
CA GLN A 198 -0.21 -22.42 -9.14
C GLN A 198 1.15 -21.78 -9.42
N LEU A 199 1.43 -20.65 -8.75
CA LEU A 199 2.69 -19.93 -8.90
C LEU A 199 3.92 -20.77 -8.52
N ASN A 200 3.88 -21.40 -7.36
CA ASN A 200 4.98 -22.19 -6.82
C ASN A 200 5.18 -23.55 -7.52
N VAL A 201 4.24 -23.97 -8.38
CA VAL A 201 4.43 -25.13 -9.25
C VAL A 201 5.25 -24.74 -10.49
N LEU A 202 4.98 -23.54 -11.07
CA LEU A 202 5.74 -23.04 -12.20
C LEU A 202 7.14 -22.56 -11.81
N ASP A 203 7.28 -22.01 -10.60
CA ASP A 203 8.58 -21.62 -10.04
C ASP A 203 8.65 -21.99 -8.55
N PRO A 204 9.30 -23.14 -8.19
CA PRO A 204 9.41 -23.61 -6.81
C PRO A 204 10.21 -22.69 -5.89
N THR A 205 10.89 -21.68 -6.41
CA THR A 205 11.62 -20.68 -5.62
C THR A 205 10.71 -19.61 -5.04
N ILE A 206 9.48 -19.48 -5.57
CA ILE A 206 8.46 -18.59 -5.03
C ILE A 206 7.93 -19.17 -3.73
N LYS A 207 8.10 -18.43 -2.64
CA LYS A 207 7.58 -18.80 -1.32
C LYS A 207 6.11 -18.43 -1.18
N LEU A 208 5.38 -19.20 -0.38
CA LEU A 208 4.00 -18.92 -0.01
C LEU A 208 3.94 -18.61 1.49
N ASP A 209 3.42 -17.45 1.85
CA ASP A 209 2.98 -17.07 3.19
C ASP A 209 1.54 -16.54 3.07
N ILE A 210 0.63 -17.47 2.70
CA ILE A 210 -0.77 -17.13 2.42
C ILE A 210 -1.45 -16.73 3.72
N ARG A 211 -1.47 -15.44 4.00
CA ARG A 211 -1.95 -14.85 5.26
C ARG A 211 -3.40 -15.24 5.56
N TYR A 212 -4.24 -15.29 4.55
CA TYR A 212 -5.66 -15.64 4.70
C TYR A 212 -5.92 -17.13 4.93
N ALA A 213 -4.93 -17.99 4.83
CA ALA A 213 -5.02 -19.37 5.30
C ALA A 213 -4.68 -19.53 6.79
N THR A 214 -4.32 -18.46 7.46
CA THR A 214 -3.94 -18.42 8.89
C THR A 214 -4.75 -17.35 9.63
N SER A 215 -4.52 -17.23 10.94
CA SER A 215 -5.06 -16.12 11.75
C SER A 215 -4.19 -14.85 11.69
N ARG A 216 -3.06 -14.85 10.99
CA ARG A 216 -2.16 -13.69 10.86
C ARG A 216 -2.58 -12.79 9.69
N ASN A 217 -3.80 -12.30 9.72
CA ASN A 217 -4.39 -11.36 8.75
C ASN A 217 -5.26 -10.33 9.47
N PHE A 218 -5.71 -9.34 8.75
CA PHE A 218 -6.41 -8.18 9.33
C PHE A 218 -7.74 -8.52 10.03
N LEU A 219 -8.38 -9.68 9.74
CA LEU A 219 -9.57 -10.17 10.45
C LEU A 219 -9.24 -11.18 11.55
N SER A 220 -7.96 -11.46 11.80
CA SER A 220 -7.45 -12.39 12.84
C SER A 220 -8.04 -13.80 12.76
N SER A 221 -8.43 -14.28 11.57
CA SER A 221 -9.09 -15.58 11.39
C SER A 221 -8.82 -16.15 9.98
N PRO A 222 -8.71 -17.49 9.82
CA PRO A 222 -8.55 -18.08 8.49
C PRO A 222 -9.77 -17.84 7.60
N MET A 223 -9.52 -17.34 6.38
CA MET A 223 -10.51 -17.16 5.32
C MET A 223 -10.49 -18.32 4.33
N TYR A 224 -9.28 -18.86 4.08
CA TYR A 224 -9.05 -19.98 3.21
C TYR A 224 -8.91 -21.30 4.00
N THR A 225 -9.24 -22.41 3.34
CA THR A 225 -9.04 -23.76 3.88
C THR A 225 -7.63 -24.27 3.61
N GLU A 226 -6.91 -23.69 2.64
CA GLU A 226 -5.62 -24.12 2.17
C GLU A 226 -4.72 -22.94 1.80
N ALA A 227 -3.42 -23.10 2.01
CA ALA A 227 -2.39 -22.11 1.64
C ALA A 227 -1.94 -22.34 0.19
N ARG A 228 -2.68 -21.82 -0.77
CA ARG A 228 -2.40 -21.94 -2.21
C ARG A 228 -2.44 -20.60 -2.93
N ALA A 229 -1.64 -20.48 -3.96
CA ALA A 229 -1.55 -19.28 -4.79
C ALA A 229 -1.79 -19.62 -6.26
N TYR A 230 -2.95 -19.24 -6.78
CA TYR A 230 -3.34 -19.40 -8.17
C TYR A 230 -3.47 -18.06 -8.88
N MET A 231 -3.05 -18.02 -10.14
CA MET A 231 -3.35 -16.89 -11.06
C MET A 231 -3.67 -17.42 -12.45
N GLN A 232 -4.26 -16.57 -13.31
CA GLN A 232 -4.37 -16.87 -14.74
C GLN A 232 -2.98 -17.11 -15.30
N ARG A 233 -2.83 -18.16 -16.14
CA ARG A 233 -1.52 -18.57 -16.68
C ARG A 233 -0.64 -17.42 -17.19
N PRO A 234 -1.14 -16.46 -18.04
CA PRO A 234 -0.29 -15.36 -18.50
C PRO A 234 0.22 -14.46 -17.39
N ALA A 235 -0.58 -14.26 -16.33
CA ALA A 235 -0.18 -13.49 -15.15
C ALA A 235 0.85 -14.27 -14.31
N THR A 236 0.64 -15.59 -14.12
CA THR A 236 1.61 -16.46 -13.43
C THR A 236 2.97 -16.46 -14.13
N GLU A 237 2.99 -16.62 -15.45
CA GLU A 237 4.22 -16.58 -16.24
C GLU A 237 4.93 -15.23 -16.14
N ALA A 238 4.19 -14.14 -16.05
CA ALA A 238 4.76 -12.80 -15.81
C ALA A 238 5.42 -12.71 -14.42
N VAL A 239 4.76 -13.20 -13.35
CA VAL A 239 5.36 -13.27 -12.00
C VAL A 239 6.63 -14.13 -11.99
N VAL A 240 6.64 -15.26 -12.70
CA VAL A 240 7.83 -16.12 -12.83
C VAL A 240 8.99 -15.36 -13.50
N ARG A 241 8.71 -14.53 -14.50
CA ARG A 241 9.77 -13.68 -15.12
C ARG A 241 10.28 -12.63 -14.14
N VAL A 242 9.40 -12.02 -13.33
CA VAL A 242 9.80 -11.12 -12.24
C VAL A 242 10.71 -11.85 -11.24
N SER A 243 10.30 -13.04 -10.77
CA SER A 243 11.07 -13.87 -9.84
C SER A 243 12.50 -14.09 -10.35
N ARG A 244 12.66 -14.50 -11.61
CA ARG A 244 13.99 -14.74 -12.22
C ARG A 244 14.86 -13.48 -12.26
N LYS A 245 14.28 -12.32 -12.57
CA LYS A 245 15.02 -11.04 -12.59
C LYS A 245 15.49 -10.65 -11.18
N LEU A 246 14.63 -10.80 -10.19
CA LEU A 246 14.94 -10.46 -8.81
C LEU A 246 15.95 -11.44 -8.19
N HIS A 247 15.96 -12.72 -8.59
CA HIS A 247 16.98 -13.69 -8.18
C HIS A 247 18.41 -13.24 -8.56
N ALA A 248 18.58 -12.64 -9.74
CA ALA A 248 19.88 -12.11 -10.17
C ALA A 248 20.37 -10.95 -9.26
N LEU A 249 19.46 -10.34 -8.50
CA LEU A 249 19.74 -9.26 -7.55
C LEU A 249 19.82 -9.74 -6.09
N GLY A 250 19.64 -11.05 -5.84
CA GLY A 250 19.69 -11.64 -4.51
C GLY A 250 18.35 -11.65 -3.76
N TYR A 251 17.23 -11.44 -4.44
CA TYR A 251 15.90 -11.43 -3.86
C TYR A 251 15.01 -12.51 -4.47
N GLY A 252 14.12 -13.11 -3.65
CA GLY A 252 13.05 -13.97 -4.09
C GLY A 252 11.70 -13.35 -3.78
N LEU A 253 10.62 -13.94 -4.34
CA LEU A 253 9.25 -13.51 -4.11
C LEU A 253 8.59 -14.35 -3.01
N ILE A 254 7.80 -13.70 -2.15
CA ILE A 254 6.90 -14.33 -1.19
C ILE A 254 5.48 -13.85 -1.45
N ILE A 255 4.53 -14.77 -1.64
CA ILE A 255 3.15 -14.49 -1.99
C ILE A 255 2.29 -14.53 -0.73
N HIS A 256 1.52 -13.47 -0.51
CA HIS A 256 0.57 -13.34 0.60
C HIS A 256 -0.86 -13.65 0.18
N ASP A 257 -1.26 -13.26 -1.05
CA ASP A 257 -2.54 -13.62 -1.68
C ASP A 257 -2.44 -13.59 -3.21
N SER A 258 -3.39 -14.24 -3.87
CA SER A 258 -3.47 -14.28 -5.34
C SER A 258 -4.92 -14.44 -5.79
N TYR A 259 -5.32 -15.56 -6.41
CA TYR A 259 -6.74 -15.81 -6.64
C TYR A 259 -7.49 -15.87 -5.31
N ARG A 260 -8.50 -15.03 -5.18
CA ARG A 260 -9.40 -14.93 -4.02
C ARG A 260 -10.81 -15.22 -4.50
N PRO A 261 -11.49 -16.26 -4.00
CA PRO A 261 -12.90 -16.45 -4.30
C PRO A 261 -13.73 -15.23 -3.93
N TRP A 262 -14.73 -14.90 -4.71
CA TRP A 262 -15.54 -13.69 -4.49
C TRP A 262 -16.17 -13.62 -3.09
N TYR A 263 -16.62 -14.79 -2.55
CA TYR A 263 -17.21 -14.81 -1.21
C TYR A 263 -16.24 -14.27 -0.13
N VAL A 264 -14.94 -14.45 -0.30
CA VAL A 264 -13.94 -13.92 0.65
C VAL A 264 -13.83 -12.40 0.52
N THR A 265 -13.90 -11.85 -0.69
CA THR A 265 -13.97 -10.40 -0.90
C THR A 265 -15.21 -9.80 -0.21
N LYS A 266 -16.34 -10.51 -0.26
CA LYS A 266 -17.54 -10.09 0.47
C LYS A 266 -17.35 -10.17 1.99
N MET A 267 -16.69 -11.21 2.51
CA MET A 267 -16.34 -11.30 3.95
C MET A 267 -15.51 -10.12 4.40
N PHE A 268 -14.51 -9.72 3.60
CA PHE A 268 -13.64 -8.57 3.89
C PHE A 268 -14.47 -7.28 4.00
N TRP A 269 -15.28 -7.02 3.00
CA TRP A 269 -16.13 -5.82 2.97
C TRP A 269 -17.13 -5.76 4.14
N ASP A 270 -17.86 -6.85 4.39
CA ASP A 270 -18.87 -6.91 5.44
C ASP A 270 -18.29 -6.94 6.86
N GLY A 271 -17.02 -7.35 6.99
CA GLY A 271 -16.29 -7.39 8.25
C GLY A 271 -15.56 -6.11 8.60
N THR A 272 -15.32 -5.24 7.63
CA THR A 272 -14.52 -4.02 7.78
C THR A 272 -15.40 -2.82 8.11
N PRO A 273 -15.02 -1.94 9.08
CA PRO A 273 -15.72 -0.69 9.33
C PRO A 273 -15.81 0.18 8.06
N VAL A 274 -16.90 0.90 7.91
CA VAL A 274 -17.15 1.75 6.71
C VAL A 274 -16.06 2.79 6.48
N ALA A 275 -15.46 3.30 7.56
CA ALA A 275 -14.34 4.26 7.48
C ALA A 275 -13.13 3.68 6.75
N ASP A 276 -12.94 2.36 6.81
CA ASP A 276 -11.78 1.64 6.26
C ASP A 276 -12.11 0.94 4.92
N HIS A 277 -13.31 1.15 4.37
CA HIS A 277 -13.71 0.56 3.08
C HIS A 277 -12.85 1.00 1.90
N GLY A 278 -12.03 2.05 2.06
CA GLY A 278 -11.02 2.43 1.06
C GLY A 278 -9.91 1.40 0.85
N PHE A 279 -9.71 0.49 1.83
CA PHE A 279 -8.70 -0.57 1.78
C PHE A 279 -9.24 -1.96 1.41
N VAL A 280 -10.54 -2.10 1.17
CA VAL A 280 -11.14 -3.39 0.80
C VAL A 280 -11.99 -3.26 -0.47
N ALA A 281 -11.92 -4.25 -1.34
CA ALA A 281 -12.65 -4.22 -2.60
C ALA A 281 -14.17 -4.36 -2.38
N ASN A 282 -14.96 -3.50 -3.04
CA ASN A 282 -16.41 -3.57 -3.04
C ASN A 282 -16.90 -4.84 -3.77
N PRO A 283 -17.59 -5.80 -3.08
CA PRO A 283 -18.01 -7.04 -3.69
C PRO A 283 -19.05 -6.85 -4.82
N GLY A 284 -19.78 -5.73 -4.81
CA GLY A 284 -20.70 -5.38 -5.90
C GLY A 284 -20.01 -5.05 -7.22
N LYS A 285 -18.70 -4.71 -7.18
CA LYS A 285 -17.85 -4.50 -8.37
C LYS A 285 -16.90 -5.69 -8.60
N GLY A 286 -16.68 -6.52 -7.59
CA GLY A 286 -15.65 -7.56 -7.56
C GLY A 286 -14.23 -7.00 -7.40
N SER A 287 -13.27 -7.91 -7.22
CA SER A 287 -11.84 -7.64 -7.13
C SER A 287 -11.11 -8.28 -8.31
N LYS A 288 -9.93 -7.75 -8.68
CA LYS A 288 -9.06 -8.39 -9.67
C LYS A 288 -8.49 -9.72 -9.14
N HIS A 289 -8.39 -9.88 -7.82
CA HIS A 289 -8.14 -11.20 -7.19
C HIS A 289 -9.21 -12.22 -7.55
N ASN A 290 -10.48 -11.83 -7.60
CA ASN A 290 -11.57 -12.74 -7.99
C ASN A 290 -11.43 -13.23 -9.44
N ARG A 291 -10.65 -12.53 -10.26
CA ARG A 291 -10.38 -12.89 -11.65
C ARG A 291 -9.09 -13.70 -11.83
N GLY A 292 -8.34 -13.93 -10.74
CA GLY A 292 -7.02 -14.53 -10.77
C GLY A 292 -5.96 -13.65 -11.47
N CYS A 293 -6.15 -12.34 -11.44
CA CYS A 293 -5.31 -11.36 -12.14
C CYS A 293 -4.71 -10.30 -11.19
N ALA A 294 -4.83 -10.48 -9.90
CA ALA A 294 -4.09 -9.70 -8.90
C ALA A 294 -3.27 -10.62 -8.01
N VAL A 295 -2.19 -10.06 -7.47
CA VAL A 295 -1.29 -10.74 -6.54
C VAL A 295 -0.80 -9.76 -5.49
N ASP A 296 -0.83 -10.22 -4.23
CA ASP A 296 -0.22 -9.55 -3.09
C ASP A 296 1.09 -10.27 -2.76
N LEU A 297 2.20 -9.53 -2.79
CA LEU A 297 3.51 -10.14 -2.63
C LEU A 297 4.54 -9.18 -2.03
N SER A 298 5.59 -9.77 -1.51
CA SER A 298 6.76 -9.08 -0.97
C SER A 298 8.04 -9.73 -1.47
N LEU A 299 9.18 -9.22 -1.01
CA LEU A 299 10.51 -9.77 -1.26
C LEU A 299 11.00 -10.59 -0.07
N TYR A 300 11.82 -11.61 -0.34
CA TYR A 300 12.67 -12.20 0.69
C TYR A 300 14.13 -12.21 0.23
N SER A 301 15.05 -12.17 1.19
CA SER A 301 16.48 -12.24 0.91
C SER A 301 16.87 -13.70 0.59
N LEU A 302 17.49 -13.94 -0.56
CA LEU A 302 18.06 -15.26 -0.88
C LEU A 302 19.19 -15.66 0.08
N LYS A 303 19.85 -14.69 0.69
CA LYS A 303 20.95 -14.92 1.63
C LYS A 303 20.48 -15.42 2.99
N THR A 304 19.40 -14.84 3.53
CA THR A 304 18.91 -15.14 4.88
C THR A 304 17.64 -15.98 4.87
N GLY A 305 16.89 -15.98 3.77
CA GLY A 305 15.58 -16.61 3.65
C GLY A 305 14.46 -15.80 4.32
N GLU A 306 14.75 -14.67 4.93
CA GLU A 306 13.80 -13.83 5.66
C GLU A 306 13.10 -12.85 4.73
N GLU A 307 11.85 -12.51 5.04
CA GLU A 307 11.09 -11.47 4.36
C GLU A 307 11.78 -10.11 4.53
N ILE A 308 11.77 -9.33 3.48
CA ILE A 308 12.34 -7.97 3.47
C ILE A 308 11.33 -7.00 4.07
N ARG A 309 11.79 -6.20 5.02
CA ARG A 309 10.97 -5.14 5.61
C ARG A 309 10.71 -4.05 4.57
N MET A 310 9.46 -3.66 4.43
CA MET A 310 8.95 -2.57 3.61
C MET A 310 8.53 -1.37 4.47
N THR A 311 8.02 -0.33 3.86
CA THR A 311 7.60 0.91 4.53
C THR A 311 6.36 0.76 5.41
N GLY A 312 5.52 -0.25 5.16
CA GLY A 312 4.34 -0.61 5.94
C GLY A 312 4.16 -2.12 5.97
N GLY A 313 3.35 -2.61 6.90
CA GLY A 313 2.98 -4.02 7.02
C GLY A 313 1.98 -4.44 5.94
N TYR A 314 1.91 -5.75 5.64
CA TYR A 314 0.87 -6.31 4.78
C TYR A 314 -0.52 -6.09 5.40
N ASP A 315 -1.51 -5.73 4.59
CA ASP A 315 -2.89 -5.38 5.01
C ASP A 315 -2.99 -4.17 5.96
N GLU A 316 -1.94 -3.41 6.18
CA GLU A 316 -2.00 -2.25 7.06
C GLU A 316 -2.89 -1.16 6.46
N MET A 317 -4.00 -0.81 7.13
CA MET A 317 -4.93 0.23 6.69
C MET A 317 -4.45 1.61 7.10
N SER A 318 -3.32 2.06 6.55
CA SER A 318 -2.71 3.36 6.82
C SER A 318 -1.97 3.90 5.59
N GLU A 319 -1.51 5.16 5.67
CA GLU A 319 -0.71 5.76 4.60
C GLU A 319 0.63 5.02 4.34
N ARG A 320 1.13 4.26 5.32
CA ARG A 320 2.35 3.45 5.17
C ARG A 320 2.21 2.36 4.10
N SER A 321 0.97 1.99 3.77
CA SER A 321 0.65 1.05 2.70
C SER A 321 0.78 1.66 1.31
N TYR A 322 0.78 2.98 1.18
CA TYR A 322 0.83 3.63 -0.13
C TYR A 322 2.17 3.38 -0.84
N PRO A 323 2.16 3.08 -2.16
CA PRO A 323 3.37 2.87 -2.96
C PRO A 323 4.32 4.06 -2.96
N PHE A 324 3.85 5.24 -2.59
CA PHE A 324 4.61 6.49 -2.58
C PHE A 324 4.76 7.07 -1.17
N TYR A 325 4.52 6.28 -0.13
CA TYR A 325 4.72 6.72 1.24
C TYR A 325 6.16 7.21 1.47
N PRO A 326 6.36 8.45 1.95
CA PRO A 326 7.68 9.06 2.04
C PRO A 326 8.48 8.63 3.28
N GLY A 327 7.80 8.07 4.28
CA GLY A 327 8.42 7.69 5.55
C GLY A 327 9.28 6.42 5.47
N GLY A 328 9.70 5.92 6.63
CA GLY A 328 10.58 4.76 6.73
C GLY A 328 12.04 5.09 6.43
N THR A 329 12.82 4.06 6.10
CA THR A 329 14.23 4.20 5.70
C THR A 329 14.37 4.26 4.18
N ALA A 330 15.47 4.84 3.70
CA ALA A 330 15.82 4.82 2.29
C ALA A 330 15.85 3.40 1.73
N ARG A 331 16.35 2.43 2.53
CA ARG A 331 16.41 1.03 2.13
C ARG A 331 15.03 0.38 2.01
N GLU A 332 14.08 0.66 2.91
CA GLU A 332 12.71 0.16 2.85
C GLU A 332 11.99 0.70 1.60
N ARG A 333 12.11 2.00 1.34
CA ARG A 333 11.55 2.62 0.13
C ARG A 333 12.16 2.05 -1.15
N TRP A 334 13.48 1.85 -1.15
CA TRP A 334 14.20 1.25 -2.29
C TRP A 334 13.72 -0.17 -2.60
N HIS A 335 13.52 -1.02 -1.57
CA HIS A 335 13.01 -2.38 -1.77
C HIS A 335 11.58 -2.38 -2.32
N ARG A 336 10.72 -1.52 -1.80
CA ARG A 336 9.37 -1.33 -2.31
C ARG A 336 9.38 -0.92 -3.78
N ASP A 337 10.22 0.03 -4.14
CA ASP A 337 10.33 0.52 -5.51
C ASP A 337 10.99 -0.50 -6.44
N LEU A 338 11.95 -1.29 -5.95
CA LEU A 338 12.53 -2.43 -6.68
C LEU A 338 11.44 -3.43 -7.09
N LEU A 339 10.61 -3.84 -6.11
CA LEU A 339 9.49 -4.75 -6.37
C LEU A 339 8.52 -4.15 -7.39
N ARG A 340 8.11 -2.90 -7.19
CA ARG A 340 7.18 -2.20 -8.08
C ARG A 340 7.69 -2.16 -9.51
N HIS A 341 8.92 -1.70 -9.74
CA HIS A 341 9.47 -1.59 -11.10
C HIS A 341 9.63 -2.96 -11.76
N ALA A 342 10.01 -3.99 -11.00
CA ALA A 342 10.12 -5.34 -11.53
C ALA A 342 8.76 -5.88 -11.99
N MET A 343 7.69 -5.63 -11.23
CA MET A 343 6.31 -6.00 -11.57
C MET A 343 5.77 -5.19 -12.74
N GLU A 344 5.95 -3.87 -12.74
CA GLU A 344 5.49 -2.98 -13.82
C GLU A 344 6.14 -3.34 -15.16
N ALA A 345 7.41 -3.72 -15.17
CA ALA A 345 8.12 -4.18 -16.36
C ALA A 345 7.55 -5.46 -17.00
N GLU A 346 6.75 -6.22 -16.26
CA GLU A 346 6.08 -7.44 -16.73
C GLU A 346 4.57 -7.24 -16.95
N GLY A 347 4.11 -6.00 -16.95
CA GLY A 347 2.73 -5.62 -17.30
C GLY A 347 1.75 -5.67 -16.15
N PHE A 348 2.24 -5.52 -14.92
CA PHE A 348 1.43 -5.25 -13.74
C PHE A 348 1.31 -3.76 -13.48
N THR A 349 0.32 -3.38 -12.68
CA THR A 349 0.14 -2.02 -12.16
C THR A 349 -0.05 -2.12 -10.66
N VAL A 350 0.72 -1.34 -9.90
CA VAL A 350 0.57 -1.28 -8.45
C VAL A 350 -0.76 -0.61 -8.06
N ASN A 351 -1.42 -1.07 -7.01
CA ASN A 351 -2.58 -0.41 -6.43
C ASN A 351 -2.14 0.92 -5.77
N GLU A 352 -2.92 1.98 -5.91
CA GLU A 352 -2.58 3.31 -5.39
C GLU A 352 -2.53 3.38 -3.86
N SER A 353 -3.19 2.46 -3.15
CA SER A 353 -3.26 2.41 -1.68
C SER A 353 -2.47 1.25 -1.04
N GLU A 354 -1.88 0.34 -1.84
CA GLU A 354 -1.29 -0.91 -1.36
C GLU A 354 -0.01 -1.24 -2.12
N TRP A 355 1.17 -1.06 -1.49
CA TRP A 355 2.46 -1.30 -2.12
C TRP A 355 2.70 -2.76 -2.52
N TRP A 356 2.00 -3.71 -1.91
CA TRP A 356 2.11 -5.16 -2.14
C TRP A 356 1.21 -5.66 -3.26
N HIS A 357 0.14 -4.92 -3.62
CA HIS A 357 -0.91 -5.34 -4.54
C HIS A 357 -0.64 -4.93 -5.98
N PHE A 358 -0.66 -5.89 -6.89
CA PHE A 358 -0.38 -5.70 -8.30
C PHE A 358 -1.44 -6.33 -9.19
N ASP A 359 -2.03 -5.51 -10.06
CA ASP A 359 -3.03 -5.91 -11.05
C ASP A 359 -2.38 -6.25 -12.38
N TYR A 360 -2.63 -7.44 -12.93
CA TYR A 360 -2.18 -7.78 -14.27
C TYR A 360 -3.03 -7.09 -15.35
N LYS A 361 -2.38 -6.57 -16.39
CA LYS A 361 -2.98 -5.76 -17.48
C LYS A 361 -4.22 -6.35 -18.13
N ASP A 362 -4.34 -7.68 -18.21
CA ASP A 362 -5.44 -8.37 -18.91
C ASP A 362 -6.63 -8.73 -17.99
N TRP A 363 -6.66 -8.25 -16.75
CA TRP A 363 -7.64 -8.62 -15.74
C TRP A 363 -9.09 -8.49 -16.21
N ALA A 364 -9.41 -7.46 -16.99
CA ALA A 364 -10.77 -7.21 -17.50
C ALA A 364 -11.26 -8.26 -18.50
N GLN A 365 -10.36 -9.10 -19.01
CA GLN A 365 -10.69 -10.15 -19.98
C GLN A 365 -11.15 -11.45 -19.30
N TYR A 366 -11.09 -11.54 -17.97
CA TYR A 366 -11.49 -12.71 -17.20
C TYR A 366 -12.70 -12.41 -16.32
N PRO A 367 -13.62 -13.39 -16.13
CA PRO A 367 -14.80 -13.18 -15.29
C PRO A 367 -14.44 -13.18 -13.81
N ILE A 368 -15.34 -12.66 -12.99
CA ILE A 368 -15.33 -12.86 -11.54
C ILE A 368 -15.61 -14.32 -11.23
N LEU A 369 -14.72 -14.96 -10.47
CA LEU A 369 -14.82 -16.34 -10.06
C LEU A 369 -15.14 -16.44 -8.57
N ASN A 370 -15.88 -17.51 -8.22
CA ASN A 370 -16.23 -17.82 -6.83
C ASN A 370 -15.98 -19.31 -6.50
N LEU A 371 -15.01 -19.94 -7.20
CA LEU A 371 -14.64 -21.32 -6.96
C LEU A 371 -13.80 -21.41 -5.69
N THR A 372 -14.13 -22.33 -4.80
CA THR A 372 -13.25 -22.67 -3.68
C THR A 372 -12.02 -23.45 -4.18
N PHE A 373 -10.95 -23.51 -3.41
CA PHE A 373 -9.76 -24.29 -3.79
C PHE A 373 -10.09 -25.79 -3.92
N GLU A 374 -10.97 -26.31 -3.08
CA GLU A 374 -11.45 -27.70 -3.17
C GLU A 374 -12.22 -27.98 -4.46
N GLU A 375 -13.03 -27.03 -4.93
CA GLU A 375 -13.77 -27.15 -6.21
C GLU A 375 -12.82 -27.11 -7.40
N MET A 376 -11.78 -26.28 -7.33
CA MET A 376 -10.74 -26.21 -8.37
C MET A 376 -9.98 -27.52 -8.51
N GLU A 377 -9.68 -28.21 -7.41
CA GLU A 377 -9.05 -29.55 -7.45
C GLU A 377 -9.95 -30.61 -8.11
N LYS A 378 -11.24 -30.58 -7.79
CA LYS A 378 -12.23 -31.53 -8.34
C LYS A 378 -12.46 -31.33 -9.84
N THR A 379 -12.35 -30.10 -10.35
CA THR A 379 -12.58 -29.77 -11.77
C THR A 379 -11.38 -30.06 -12.68
N GLY A 380 -10.28 -30.56 -12.15
CA GLY A 380 -9.18 -31.10 -12.96
C GLY A 380 -8.17 -30.06 -13.45
N ASN A 381 -8.04 -28.91 -12.81
CA ASN A 381 -6.86 -28.05 -12.97
C ASN A 381 -5.63 -28.72 -12.30
N ARG A 382 -5.39 -29.97 -12.68
CA ARG A 382 -4.25 -30.80 -12.28
C ARG A 382 -3.22 -30.78 -13.40
N GLU A 383 -2.62 -29.61 -13.68
CA GLU A 383 -1.35 -29.61 -14.44
C GLU A 383 -0.53 -28.37 -14.09
#